data_1662e973759e28b95db381d9651bdca5
#
_entry.id   1662e973759e28b95db381d9651bdca5
#
_cell.length_a   1.000
_cell.length_b   1.000
_cell.length_c   1.000
_cell.angle_alpha   90.00
_cell.angle_beta   90.00
_cell.angle_gamma   90.00
#
_symmetry.space_group_name_H-M   'P 1'
#
loop_
_entity.id
_entity.type
_entity.pdbx_description
1 polymer ?
#
loop_
_entity_poly.entity_id
_entity_poly.type
_entity_poly.pdbx_seq_one_letter_code
_entity_poly.pdbx_strand_id
1 'polypeptide(L)'
;GSEMCIRDRYIPTAFIRHATSKIRTEDDLNHIHTLGFRGEALASIASVARVEVLTRTENDECASVYRIEGGEDYPLEPGARGVGTTIRVQDLFYNTPARMKFLKKDSSEGTFVADNVGHVALSHPEVSVKFIREGKLQYVTPGDGQLRSAAYAVLGREFSRDLIEVHFEEGLYRVTGLITPPKSC
;
A
#
# COMPACT_ATOMS: atom_id res chain seq x y z
N GLY A 1 2.74 -0.61 -16.05
CA GLY A 1 3.54 -1.49 -15.26
C GLY A 1 3.76 -0.89 -13.89
N SER A 2 3.43 -1.59 -12.82
CA SER A 2 3.75 -1.15 -11.48
C SER A 2 5.28 -1.13 -11.35
N GLU A 3 5.87 0.06 -11.27
CA GLU A 3 7.29 0.19 -10.94
C GLU A 3 7.46 -0.18 -9.47
N MET A 4 7.66 -1.47 -9.18
CA MET A 4 7.94 -1.95 -7.84
C MET A 4 9.35 -1.59 -7.35
N CYS A 5 10.20 -1.05 -8.24
CA CYS A 5 11.57 -0.69 -7.95
C CYS A 5 11.80 0.77 -8.36
N ILE A 6 12.29 1.57 -7.43
CA ILE A 6 12.64 2.96 -7.69
C ILE A 6 14.14 3.00 -8.00
N ARG A 7 14.52 3.56 -9.16
CA ARG A 7 15.94 3.78 -9.49
C ARG A 7 16.54 4.78 -8.50
N ASP A 8 17.77 4.56 -8.11
CA ASP A 8 18.51 5.34 -7.10
C ASP A 8 18.36 6.85 -7.27
N ARG A 9 18.58 7.37 -8.50
CA ARG A 9 18.47 8.80 -8.83
C ARG A 9 17.08 9.42 -8.64
N TYR A 10 16.03 8.60 -8.56
CA TYR A 10 14.64 9.07 -8.39
C TYR A 10 14.12 8.89 -6.96
N ILE A 11 14.87 8.22 -6.08
CA ILE A 11 14.42 7.98 -4.70
C ILE A 11 14.15 9.31 -3.97
N PRO A 12 15.08 10.29 -3.94
CA PRO A 12 14.81 11.57 -3.29
C PRO A 12 13.60 12.30 -3.90
N THR A 13 13.44 12.22 -5.22
CA THR A 13 12.32 12.86 -5.93
C THR A 13 10.96 12.32 -5.45
N ALA A 14 10.86 11.05 -5.06
CA ALA A 14 9.62 10.44 -4.56
C ALA A 14 9.14 11.08 -3.24
N PHE A 15 10.01 11.77 -2.50
CA PHE A 15 9.72 12.47 -1.26
C PHE A 15 9.51 13.98 -1.42
N ILE A 16 9.62 14.51 -2.64
CA ILE A 16 9.30 15.92 -2.94
C ILE A 16 7.78 16.05 -3.08
N ARG A 17 7.20 17.06 -2.42
CA ARG A 17 5.77 17.35 -2.54
C ARG A 17 5.40 17.65 -3.99
N HIS A 18 4.25 17.14 -4.42
CA HIS A 18 3.72 17.31 -5.79
C HIS A 18 4.57 16.63 -6.89
N ALA A 19 5.64 15.93 -6.53
CA ALA A 19 6.37 15.13 -7.50
C ALA A 19 5.58 13.84 -7.80
N THR A 20 5.02 13.77 -8.99
CA THR A 20 4.27 12.61 -9.46
C THR A 20 4.64 12.25 -10.89
N SER A 21 4.75 10.96 -11.17
CA SER A 21 4.89 10.44 -12.53
C SER A 21 3.54 10.12 -13.19
N LYS A 22 2.43 10.28 -12.46
CA LYS A 22 1.11 9.74 -12.83
C LYS A 22 0.23 10.77 -13.55
N ILE A 23 0.44 12.05 -13.30
CA ILE A 23 -0.34 13.14 -13.88
C ILE A 23 0.61 14.20 -14.41
N ARG A 24 0.42 14.62 -15.67
CA ARG A 24 1.15 15.71 -16.34
C ARG A 24 0.21 16.73 -16.95
N THR A 25 -0.99 16.30 -17.34
CA THR A 25 -2.01 17.11 -18.00
C THR A 25 -3.32 17.01 -17.24
N GLU A 26 -4.23 17.96 -17.48
CA GLU A 26 -5.59 17.94 -16.90
C GLU A 26 -6.39 16.71 -17.36
N ASP A 27 -6.16 16.24 -18.58
CA ASP A 27 -6.85 15.06 -19.13
C ASP A 27 -6.43 13.77 -18.43
N ASP A 28 -5.19 13.68 -17.92
CA ASP A 28 -4.73 12.54 -17.15
C ASP A 28 -5.57 12.29 -15.88
N LEU A 29 -6.24 13.34 -15.35
CA LEU A 29 -7.13 13.21 -14.20
C LEU A 29 -8.34 12.31 -14.46
N ASN A 30 -8.80 12.27 -15.71
CA ASN A 30 -9.92 11.44 -16.13
C ASN A 30 -9.53 9.97 -16.37
N HIS A 31 -8.21 9.69 -16.42
CA HIS A 31 -7.65 8.38 -16.78
C HIS A 31 -6.70 7.83 -15.70
N ILE A 32 -7.00 8.11 -14.42
CA ILE A 32 -6.20 7.60 -13.31
C ILE A 32 -6.46 6.11 -13.10
N HIS A 33 -5.40 5.29 -13.28
CA HIS A 33 -5.42 3.84 -13.05
C HIS A 33 -4.52 3.41 -11.88
N THR A 34 -4.11 4.36 -11.02
CA THR A 34 -3.21 4.12 -9.89
C THR A 34 -3.84 4.55 -8.58
N LEU A 35 -3.52 3.87 -7.48
CA LEU A 35 -4.03 4.20 -6.13
C LEU A 35 -3.61 5.61 -5.68
N GLY A 36 -2.43 6.08 -6.09
CA GLY A 36 -1.92 7.41 -5.75
C GLY A 36 -1.58 8.21 -7.01
N PHE A 37 -1.86 9.51 -7.00
CA PHE A 37 -1.61 10.41 -8.13
C PHE A 37 -1.10 11.81 -7.74
N ARG A 38 -1.25 12.21 -6.48
CA ARG A 38 -0.93 13.59 -6.03
C ARG A 38 0.54 13.82 -5.72
N GLY A 39 1.35 12.76 -5.54
CA GLY A 39 2.76 12.88 -5.15
C GLY A 39 2.97 13.48 -3.75
N GLU A 40 2.04 13.28 -2.81
CA GLU A 40 2.10 13.89 -1.48
C GLU A 40 2.25 12.88 -0.33
N ALA A 41 1.87 11.61 -0.53
CA ALA A 41 1.78 10.63 0.55
C ALA A 41 3.13 10.40 1.22
N LEU A 42 4.18 10.08 0.45
CA LEU A 42 5.51 9.81 0.98
C LEU A 42 6.12 11.05 1.64
N ALA A 43 5.98 12.23 1.04
CA ALA A 43 6.44 13.49 1.60
C ALA A 43 5.76 13.81 2.93
N SER A 44 4.45 13.58 3.03
CA SER A 44 3.68 13.78 4.26
C SER A 44 4.08 12.81 5.36
N ILE A 45 4.31 11.54 5.05
CA ILE A 45 4.78 10.52 6.00
C ILE A 45 6.19 10.91 6.48
N ALA A 46 7.10 11.21 5.57
CA ALA A 46 8.49 11.55 5.90
C ALA A 46 8.63 12.81 6.75
N SER A 47 7.70 13.76 6.64
CA SER A 47 7.72 14.97 7.48
C SER A 47 7.42 14.72 8.95
N VAL A 48 6.84 13.57 9.32
CA VAL A 48 6.39 13.25 10.69
C VAL A 48 6.89 11.89 11.19
N ALA A 49 7.76 11.23 10.46
CA ALA A 49 8.29 9.92 10.79
C ALA A 49 9.75 9.79 10.38
N ARG A 50 10.40 8.71 10.82
CA ARG A 50 11.68 8.24 10.27
C ARG A 50 11.39 7.23 9.18
N VAL A 51 11.87 7.50 7.98
CA VAL A 51 11.65 6.64 6.82
C VAL A 51 12.97 6.16 6.25
N GLU A 52 13.07 4.87 6.03
CA GLU A 52 14.18 4.23 5.31
C GLU A 52 13.61 3.52 4.07
N VAL A 53 14.21 3.79 2.93
CA VAL A 53 13.92 3.09 1.67
C VAL A 53 15.15 2.31 1.26
N LEU A 54 14.98 1.02 1.06
CA LEU A 54 16.00 0.12 0.52
C LEU A 54 15.44 -0.47 -0.78
N THR A 55 16.05 -0.13 -1.92
CA THR A 55 15.55 -0.54 -3.23
C THR A 55 16.66 -1.00 -4.15
N ARG A 56 16.35 -1.94 -5.04
CA ARG A 56 17.22 -2.41 -6.12
C ARG A 56 16.38 -2.76 -7.33
N THR A 57 16.77 -2.26 -8.50
CA THR A 57 16.22 -2.69 -9.78
C THR A 57 17.04 -3.86 -10.35
N GLU A 58 16.54 -4.51 -11.41
CA GLU A 58 17.27 -5.58 -12.09
C GLU A 58 18.59 -5.10 -12.74
N ASN A 59 18.64 -3.81 -13.09
CA ASN A 59 19.79 -3.22 -13.77
C ASN A 59 20.83 -2.62 -12.80
N ASP A 60 20.58 -2.65 -11.50
CA ASP A 60 21.48 -2.10 -10.49
C ASP A 60 22.43 -3.19 -9.98
N GLU A 61 23.73 -2.88 -9.87
CA GLU A 61 24.73 -3.79 -9.30
C GLU A 61 24.52 -3.99 -7.80
N CYS A 62 24.16 -2.93 -7.06
CA CYS A 62 23.87 -2.95 -5.63
C CYS A 62 22.54 -2.27 -5.34
N ALA A 63 22.02 -2.48 -4.15
CA ALA A 63 20.86 -1.76 -3.65
C ALA A 63 21.26 -0.36 -3.18
N SER A 64 20.28 0.56 -3.19
CA SER A 64 20.43 1.90 -2.64
C SER A 64 19.61 2.05 -1.36
N VAL A 65 20.19 2.65 -0.34
CA VAL A 65 19.55 3.01 0.92
C VAL A 65 19.37 4.52 0.95
N TYR A 66 18.17 4.96 1.21
CA TYR A 66 17.84 6.37 1.42
C TYR A 66 17.09 6.54 2.73
N ARG A 67 17.50 7.54 3.53
CA ARG A 67 16.87 7.86 4.80
C ARG A 67 16.41 9.30 4.82
N ILE A 68 15.24 9.52 5.42
CA ILE A 68 14.67 10.84 5.65
C ILE A 68 14.00 10.85 7.03
N GLU A 69 14.28 11.85 7.84
CA GLU A 69 13.79 11.96 9.21
C GLU A 69 13.19 13.34 9.44
N GLY A 70 11.86 13.40 9.69
CA GLY A 70 11.18 14.66 9.95
C GLY A 70 11.25 15.67 8.79
N GLY A 71 11.50 15.18 7.57
CA GLY A 71 11.65 15.99 6.37
C GLY A 71 13.09 16.35 6.01
N GLU A 72 14.06 15.98 6.85
CA GLU A 72 15.50 16.13 6.56
C GLU A 72 16.03 14.84 5.93
N ASP A 73 16.61 14.94 4.73
CA ASP A 73 17.12 13.81 3.98
C ASP A 73 18.63 13.60 4.21
N TYR A 74 19.02 12.34 4.11
CA TYR A 74 20.41 11.89 4.23
C TYR A 74 20.95 11.46 2.86
N PRO A 75 22.28 11.51 2.67
CA PRO A 75 22.89 11.01 1.44
C PRO A 75 22.50 9.56 1.13
N LEU A 76 22.42 9.25 -0.15
CA LEU A 76 22.25 7.87 -0.61
C LEU A 76 23.47 7.04 -0.24
N GLU A 77 23.21 5.84 0.30
CA GLU A 77 24.23 4.87 0.67
C GLU A 77 24.04 3.56 -0.11
N PRO A 78 25.10 2.82 -0.40
CA PRO A 78 24.98 1.49 -0.95
C PRO A 78 24.39 0.52 0.08
N GLY A 79 23.56 -0.42 -0.38
CA GLY A 79 22.94 -1.44 0.46
C GLY A 79 22.94 -2.81 -0.19
N ALA A 80 22.39 -3.80 0.50
CA ALA A 80 22.32 -5.17 0.03
C ALA A 80 20.87 -5.70 0.13
N ARG A 81 20.27 -6.05 -1.02
CA ARG A 81 18.99 -6.75 -1.12
C ARG A 81 18.81 -7.36 -2.50
N GLY A 82 17.87 -8.29 -2.64
CA GLY A 82 17.35 -8.72 -3.95
C GLY A 82 16.56 -7.62 -4.66
N VAL A 83 16.16 -7.84 -5.91
CA VAL A 83 15.30 -6.91 -6.67
C VAL A 83 14.00 -6.65 -5.91
N GLY A 84 13.58 -5.39 -5.87
CA GLY A 84 12.37 -4.93 -5.19
C GLY A 84 12.60 -3.70 -4.31
N THR A 85 11.60 -3.33 -3.49
CA THR A 85 11.66 -2.17 -2.60
C THR A 85 11.17 -2.55 -1.19
N THR A 86 11.89 -2.07 -0.17
CA THR A 86 11.47 -2.10 1.22
C THR A 86 11.34 -0.67 1.70
N ILE A 87 10.21 -0.33 2.28
CA ILE A 87 9.99 0.95 2.95
C ILE A 87 9.73 0.66 4.42
N ARG A 88 10.53 1.27 5.29
CA ARG A 88 10.34 1.24 6.74
C ARG A 88 9.90 2.61 7.21
N VAL A 89 8.83 2.65 7.97
CA VAL A 89 8.33 3.87 8.62
C VAL A 89 8.34 3.60 10.12
N GLN A 90 9.07 4.41 10.86
CA GLN A 90 9.26 4.27 12.30
C GLN A 90 8.96 5.58 13.01
N ASP A 91 8.63 5.49 14.30
CA ASP A 91 8.45 6.63 15.19
C ASP A 91 7.48 7.69 14.64
N LEU A 92 6.32 7.25 14.15
CA LEU A 92 5.28 8.13 13.61
C LEU A 92 4.92 9.20 14.64
N PHE A 93 4.93 10.47 14.21
CA PHE A 93 4.65 11.67 15.00
C PHE A 93 5.68 12.00 16.12
N TYR A 94 6.91 11.42 16.07
CA TYR A 94 7.94 11.70 17.08
C TYR A 94 8.27 13.19 17.22
N ASN A 95 8.21 13.94 16.12
CA ASN A 95 8.44 15.38 16.05
C ASN A 95 7.16 16.23 16.15
N THR A 96 6.01 15.61 16.32
CA THR A 96 4.69 16.27 16.43
C THR A 96 3.88 15.73 17.62
N PRO A 97 4.29 16.05 18.87
CA PRO A 97 3.68 15.47 20.08
C PRO A 97 2.17 15.71 20.21
N ALA A 98 1.68 16.82 19.67
CA ALA A 98 0.25 17.11 19.65
C ALA A 98 -0.52 16.07 18.82
N ARG A 99 0.00 15.66 17.65
CA ARG A 99 -0.61 14.60 16.82
C ARG A 99 -0.50 13.23 17.48
N MET A 100 0.64 12.93 18.11
CA MET A 100 0.85 11.67 18.83
C MET A 100 -0.21 11.44 19.91
N LYS A 101 -0.66 12.48 20.61
CA LYS A 101 -1.72 12.38 21.63
C LYS A 101 -3.09 11.98 21.08
N PHE A 102 -3.35 12.15 19.79
CA PHE A 102 -4.60 11.74 19.15
C PHE A 102 -4.59 10.29 18.65
N LEU A 103 -3.45 9.63 18.64
CA LEU A 103 -3.38 8.21 18.35
C LEU A 103 -4.17 7.43 19.42
N LYS A 104 -4.95 6.48 18.95
CA LYS A 104 -5.64 5.53 19.81
C LYS A 104 -4.64 4.50 20.37
N LYS A 105 -5.15 3.53 21.11
CA LYS A 105 -4.35 2.39 21.55
C LYS A 105 -3.83 1.62 20.34
N ASP A 106 -2.64 1.07 20.41
CA ASP A 106 -1.98 0.31 19.31
C ASP A 106 -2.87 -0.79 18.74
N SER A 107 -3.65 -1.45 19.61
CA SER A 107 -4.61 -2.48 19.19
C SER A 107 -5.69 -1.92 18.25
N SER A 108 -6.20 -0.70 18.54
CA SER A 108 -7.23 -0.04 17.73
C SER A 108 -6.66 0.45 16.41
N GLU A 109 -5.50 1.14 16.46
CA GLU A 109 -4.80 1.59 15.23
C GLU A 109 -4.45 0.40 14.33
N GLY A 110 -3.94 -0.69 14.94
CA GLY A 110 -3.63 -1.90 14.21
C GLY A 110 -4.85 -2.57 13.56
N THR A 111 -6.06 -2.40 14.12
CA THR A 111 -7.29 -2.88 13.49
C THR A 111 -7.65 -2.04 12.27
N PHE A 112 -7.58 -0.71 12.37
CA PHE A 112 -7.79 0.17 11.21
C PHE A 112 -6.79 -0.11 10.08
N VAL A 113 -5.53 -0.37 10.41
CA VAL A 113 -4.52 -0.77 9.42
C VAL A 113 -4.91 -2.09 8.75
N ALA A 114 -5.32 -3.09 9.55
CA ALA A 114 -5.73 -4.39 9.04
C ALA A 114 -6.91 -4.29 8.08
N ASP A 115 -7.93 -3.50 8.43
CA ASP A 115 -9.11 -3.27 7.60
C ASP A 115 -8.73 -2.60 6.27
N ASN A 116 -7.89 -1.54 6.31
CA ASN A 116 -7.45 -0.86 5.09
C ASN A 116 -6.61 -1.79 4.19
N VAL A 117 -5.67 -2.55 4.75
CA VAL A 117 -4.86 -3.51 3.97
C VAL A 117 -5.76 -4.60 3.39
N GLY A 118 -6.76 -5.06 4.14
CA GLY A 118 -7.77 -6.01 3.67
C GLY A 118 -8.56 -5.46 2.47
N HIS A 119 -9.03 -4.22 2.53
CA HIS A 119 -9.73 -3.58 1.41
C HIS A 119 -8.85 -3.46 0.16
N VAL A 120 -7.58 -3.08 0.32
CA VAL A 120 -6.63 -3.03 -0.80
C VAL A 120 -6.40 -4.42 -1.39
N ALA A 121 -6.23 -5.45 -0.54
CA ALA A 121 -6.03 -6.82 -1.01
C ALA A 121 -7.25 -7.37 -1.78
N LEU A 122 -8.47 -7.01 -1.36
CA LEU A 122 -9.70 -7.38 -2.05
C LEU A 122 -9.92 -6.62 -3.36
N SER A 123 -9.47 -5.36 -3.43
CA SER A 123 -9.60 -4.55 -4.66
C SER A 123 -8.55 -4.90 -5.72
N HIS A 124 -7.48 -5.62 -5.33
CA HIS A 124 -6.40 -6.04 -6.21
C HIS A 124 -6.09 -7.55 -6.05
N PRO A 125 -7.05 -8.42 -6.42
CA PRO A 125 -6.89 -9.87 -6.25
C PRO A 125 -5.75 -10.46 -7.09
N GLU A 126 -5.26 -9.73 -8.10
CA GLU A 126 -4.10 -10.08 -8.93
C GLU A 126 -2.75 -9.87 -8.20
N VAL A 127 -2.77 -9.22 -7.03
CA VAL A 127 -1.57 -8.99 -6.22
C VAL A 127 -1.55 -9.90 -5.01
N SER A 128 -0.44 -10.62 -4.80
CA SER A 128 -0.25 -11.36 -3.55
C SER A 128 0.13 -10.41 -2.41
N VAL A 129 -0.73 -10.34 -1.40
CA VAL A 129 -0.55 -9.51 -0.22
C VAL A 129 -0.32 -10.39 1.00
N LYS A 130 0.83 -10.21 1.65
CA LYS A 130 1.15 -10.85 2.93
C LYS A 130 1.05 -9.81 4.04
N PHE A 131 0.09 -9.99 4.94
CA PHE A 131 -0.10 -9.10 6.08
C PHE A 131 0.35 -9.75 7.39
N ILE A 132 1.28 -9.07 8.07
CA ILE A 132 1.84 -9.50 9.36
C ILE A 132 1.55 -8.38 10.37
N ARG A 133 1.00 -8.74 11.54
CA ARG A 133 0.74 -7.84 12.65
C ARG A 133 1.38 -8.39 13.92
N GLU A 134 2.16 -7.57 14.63
CA GLU A 134 2.83 -7.98 15.88
C GLU A 134 3.64 -9.30 15.71
N GLY A 135 4.32 -9.46 14.57
CA GLY A 135 5.09 -10.65 14.25
C GLY A 135 4.26 -11.88 13.86
N LYS A 136 2.91 -11.80 13.90
CA LYS A 136 2.02 -12.91 13.54
C LYS A 136 1.45 -12.73 12.15
N LEU A 137 1.54 -13.76 11.34
CA LEU A 137 0.90 -13.81 10.03
C LEU A 137 -0.63 -13.76 10.21
N GLN A 138 -1.27 -12.76 9.61
CA GLN A 138 -2.73 -12.63 9.60
C GLN A 138 -3.32 -13.35 8.39
N TYR A 139 -2.84 -13.03 7.19
CA TYR A 139 -3.25 -13.67 5.95
C TYR A 139 -2.20 -13.51 4.85
N VAL A 140 -2.34 -14.34 3.80
CA VAL A 140 -1.64 -14.22 2.53
C VAL A 140 -2.66 -14.44 1.42
N THR A 141 -2.82 -13.45 0.52
CA THR A 141 -3.63 -13.64 -0.69
C THR A 141 -2.80 -14.27 -1.80
N PRO A 142 -3.38 -15.13 -2.64
CA PRO A 142 -2.62 -15.86 -3.65
C PRO A 142 -2.10 -14.99 -4.80
N GLY A 143 -2.79 -13.87 -5.13
CA GLY A 143 -2.47 -13.05 -6.30
C GLY A 143 -2.87 -13.70 -7.62
N ASP A 144 -3.91 -14.52 -7.61
CA ASP A 144 -4.40 -15.29 -8.75
C ASP A 144 -5.44 -14.55 -9.62
N GLY A 145 -5.73 -13.30 -9.28
CA GLY A 145 -6.73 -12.48 -9.95
C GLY A 145 -8.17 -12.82 -9.58
N GLN A 146 -8.40 -13.74 -8.63
CA GLN A 146 -9.74 -14.16 -8.25
C GLN A 146 -10.18 -13.52 -6.94
N LEU A 147 -11.23 -12.69 -6.99
CA LEU A 147 -11.78 -12.02 -5.81
C LEU A 147 -12.20 -13.03 -4.73
N ARG A 148 -12.73 -14.19 -5.10
CA ARG A 148 -13.14 -15.25 -4.17
C ARG A 148 -11.95 -15.80 -3.37
N SER A 149 -10.81 -16.02 -4.03
CA SER A 149 -9.58 -16.49 -3.37
C SER A 149 -9.05 -15.44 -2.39
N ALA A 150 -9.04 -14.16 -2.80
CA ALA A 150 -8.67 -13.05 -1.95
C ALA A 150 -9.62 -12.91 -0.74
N ALA A 151 -10.94 -13.00 -0.97
CA ALA A 151 -11.95 -12.95 0.09
C ALA A 151 -11.77 -14.10 1.10
N TYR A 152 -11.50 -15.32 0.62
CA TYR A 152 -11.23 -16.45 1.49
C TYR A 152 -10.01 -16.21 2.40
N ALA A 153 -8.94 -15.64 1.85
CA ALA A 153 -7.73 -15.36 2.61
C ALA A 153 -7.92 -14.24 3.65
N VAL A 154 -8.63 -13.16 3.31
CA VAL A 154 -8.80 -11.96 4.14
C VAL A 154 -9.92 -12.12 5.16
N LEU A 155 -11.10 -12.62 4.74
CA LEU A 155 -12.31 -12.69 5.56
C LEU A 155 -12.46 -14.03 6.28
N GLY A 156 -11.66 -15.03 5.91
CA GLY A 156 -11.69 -16.36 6.48
C GLY A 156 -12.73 -17.29 5.86
N ARG A 157 -12.59 -18.58 6.20
CA ARG A 157 -13.35 -19.68 5.60
C ARG A 157 -14.85 -19.58 5.85
N GLU A 158 -15.24 -19.28 7.09
CA GLU A 158 -16.65 -19.26 7.48
C GLU A 158 -17.43 -18.22 6.72
N PHE A 159 -16.91 -16.98 6.67
CA PHE A 159 -17.56 -15.88 5.96
C PHE A 159 -17.59 -16.12 4.43
N SER A 160 -16.53 -16.70 3.89
CA SER A 160 -16.38 -16.85 2.43
C SER A 160 -17.11 -18.07 1.85
N ARG A 161 -17.61 -18.97 2.70
CA ARG A 161 -18.26 -20.24 2.28
C ARG A 161 -19.51 -20.00 1.45
N ASP A 162 -20.33 -19.06 1.86
CA ASP A 162 -21.68 -18.85 1.30
C ASP A 162 -21.74 -17.60 0.40
N LEU A 163 -20.61 -17.06 -0.03
CA LEU A 163 -20.54 -15.91 -0.91
C LEU A 163 -21.14 -16.23 -2.28
N ILE A 164 -22.02 -15.35 -2.74
CA ILE A 164 -22.70 -15.40 -4.04
C ILE A 164 -22.06 -14.36 -4.95
N GLU A 165 -21.71 -14.77 -6.16
CA GLU A 165 -21.23 -13.85 -7.19
C GLU A 165 -22.38 -13.02 -7.75
N VAL A 166 -22.14 -11.71 -7.85
CA VAL A 166 -23.06 -10.76 -8.45
C VAL A 166 -22.40 -10.17 -9.68
N HIS A 167 -23.12 -10.22 -10.79
CA HIS A 167 -22.77 -9.55 -12.02
C HIS A 167 -24.01 -8.86 -12.57
N PHE A 168 -23.94 -7.55 -12.73
CA PHE A 168 -25.00 -6.74 -13.29
C PHE A 168 -24.39 -5.72 -14.24
N GLU A 169 -24.98 -5.55 -15.40
CA GLU A 169 -24.55 -4.58 -16.40
C GLU A 169 -25.77 -3.95 -17.07
N GLU A 170 -25.89 -2.63 -17.01
CA GLU A 170 -26.96 -1.88 -17.65
C GLU A 170 -26.44 -0.51 -18.11
N GLY A 171 -26.45 -0.27 -19.41
CA GLY A 171 -25.94 0.96 -20.02
C GLY A 171 -24.46 1.20 -19.68
N LEU A 172 -24.17 2.27 -18.95
CA LEU A 172 -22.82 2.63 -18.51
C LEU A 172 -22.45 2.05 -17.13
N TYR A 173 -23.38 1.35 -16.49
CA TYR A 173 -23.18 0.84 -15.14
C TYR A 173 -22.83 -0.64 -15.19
N ARG A 174 -21.74 -0.99 -14.51
CA ARG A 174 -21.35 -2.38 -14.27
C ARG A 174 -21.12 -2.57 -12.77
N VAL A 175 -21.76 -3.58 -12.18
CA VAL A 175 -21.58 -3.97 -10.79
C VAL A 175 -21.14 -5.43 -10.77
N THR A 176 -19.98 -5.68 -10.17
CA THR A 176 -19.44 -7.03 -9.98
C THR A 176 -18.95 -7.18 -8.55
N GLY A 177 -19.07 -8.36 -7.98
CA GLY A 177 -18.59 -8.59 -6.63
C GLY A 177 -19.15 -9.86 -6.01
N LEU A 178 -19.01 -9.93 -4.70
CA LEU A 178 -19.47 -11.01 -3.85
C LEU A 178 -20.39 -10.46 -2.78
N ILE A 179 -21.50 -11.13 -2.52
CA ILE A 179 -22.44 -10.78 -1.45
C ILE A 179 -22.69 -11.99 -0.56
N THR A 180 -23.05 -11.75 0.70
CA THR A 180 -23.55 -12.78 1.60
C THR A 180 -25.05 -12.98 1.41
N PRO A 181 -25.58 -14.22 1.51
CA PRO A 181 -27.01 -14.43 1.55
C PRO A 181 -27.63 -13.85 2.84
N PRO A 182 -28.90 -13.43 2.85
CA PRO A 182 -29.56 -12.81 4.00
C PRO A 182 -29.55 -13.66 5.29
N LYS A 183 -29.37 -14.95 5.15
CA LYS A 183 -29.30 -15.90 6.30
C LYS A 183 -27.94 -15.93 7.00
N SER A 184 -26.92 -15.28 6.42
CA SER A 184 -25.53 -15.25 6.91
C SER A 184 -25.14 -13.85 7.43
N CYS A 185 -26.12 -12.95 7.61
CA CYS A 185 -25.96 -11.61 8.16
C CYS A 185 -26.29 -11.56 9.65
#